data_bf96e94d2d53dc7fa831700d527215c2
#
_entry.id   bf96e94d2d53dc7fa831700d527215c2
#
_cell.length_a   1.000
_cell.length_b   1.000
_cell.length_c   1.000
_cell.angle_alpha   90.00
_cell.angle_beta   90.00
_cell.angle_gamma   90.00
#
_symmetry.space_group_name_H-M   'P 1'
#
loop_
_entity.id
_entity.type
_entity.pdbx_description
1 polymer ?
#
loop_
_entity_poly.entity_id
_entity_poly.type
_entity_poly.pdbx_seq_one_letter_code
_entity_poly.pdbx_strand_id
1 'polypeptide(L)'
;LFDNIHFKLSLVPPDEPCPFDGELFVRISAEITSTGSMSVTLPTSLGGTGGVHLNPTEWHEMLETIKSRESGAKAGERKKILIDTRNHYETSIGKFQGAIDPKIRCFSQFPIWLEVNKKKLENADVYLYCTGGIRCEKASGYLNSMKVEGTKVHQLSGGIHHYLAQYSDEAKHAGILTVGVGPGFEKKTNKAEEEREQERKQDQDQEETMGVEKKE
;
A
#
# COMPACT_ATOMS: atom_id res chain seq x y z
N LEU A 1 14.19 21.52 15.45
CA LEU A 1 12.75 21.27 15.75
C LEU A 1 12.12 20.23 14.81
N PHE A 2 12.75 19.96 13.64
CA PHE A 2 12.22 19.09 12.59
C PHE A 2 13.16 17.92 12.21
N ASP A 3 14.17 17.63 13.03
CA ASP A 3 15.24 16.68 12.72
C ASP A 3 14.76 15.21 12.55
N ASN A 4 13.55 14.89 13.01
CA ASN A 4 12.97 13.54 12.94
C ASN A 4 11.66 13.47 12.15
N ILE A 5 11.39 14.43 11.27
CA ILE A 5 10.19 14.40 10.43
C ILE A 5 10.51 13.74 9.11
N HIS A 6 9.87 12.62 8.83
CA HIS A 6 9.91 11.99 7.51
C HIS A 6 9.00 12.75 6.54
N PHE A 7 9.58 13.62 5.74
CA PHE A 7 8.87 14.27 4.65
C PHE A 7 8.62 13.28 3.50
N LYS A 8 7.39 13.24 3.03
CA LYS A 8 7.04 12.52 1.81
C LYS A 8 7.01 13.52 0.67
N LEU A 9 7.88 13.34 -0.30
CA LEU A 9 7.92 14.17 -1.48
C LEU A 9 6.98 13.59 -2.54
N SER A 10 6.07 14.41 -3.05
CA SER A 10 5.31 14.14 -4.27
C SER A 10 5.85 15.06 -5.34
N LEU A 11 6.39 14.47 -6.40
CA LEU A 11 6.83 15.22 -7.56
C LEU A 11 5.59 15.57 -8.38
N VAL A 12 5.37 16.85 -8.62
CA VAL A 12 4.35 17.35 -9.56
C VAL A 12 5.08 17.57 -10.89
N PRO A 13 4.54 17.06 -12.02
CA PRO A 13 5.11 17.37 -13.33
C PRO A 13 5.23 18.88 -13.53
N PRO A 14 6.28 19.35 -14.24
CA PRO A 14 6.53 20.79 -14.41
C PRO A 14 5.36 21.56 -15.03
N ASP A 15 4.55 20.86 -15.83
CA ASP A 15 3.44 21.44 -16.61
C ASP A 15 2.09 21.33 -15.86
N GLU A 16 2.07 20.69 -14.69
CA GLU A 16 0.85 20.60 -13.89
C GLU A 16 0.84 21.66 -12.78
N PRO A 17 -0.32 22.28 -12.52
CA PRO A 17 -0.45 23.22 -11.41
C PRO A 17 -0.24 22.48 -10.09
N CYS A 18 0.43 23.14 -9.15
CA CYS A 18 0.58 22.61 -7.80
C CYS A 18 -0.81 22.33 -7.20
N PRO A 19 -1.09 21.12 -6.72
CA PRO A 19 -2.40 20.77 -6.16
C PRO A 19 -2.70 21.48 -4.83
N PHE A 20 -1.74 22.26 -4.31
CA PHE A 20 -1.88 23.03 -3.09
C PHE A 20 -1.93 24.52 -3.45
N ASP A 21 -2.90 25.22 -2.91
CA ASP A 21 -3.14 26.66 -3.16
C ASP A 21 -2.05 27.61 -2.60
N GLY A 22 -0.94 27.05 -2.15
CA GLY A 22 0.19 27.81 -1.58
C GLY A 22 -0.01 28.26 -0.12
N GLU A 23 -1.16 27.98 0.48
CA GLU A 23 -1.41 28.26 1.89
C GLU A 23 -1.15 27.04 2.77
N LEU A 24 -0.39 27.25 3.84
CA LEU A 24 -0.16 26.23 4.86
C LEU A 24 -1.24 26.33 5.95
N PHE A 25 -2.12 25.36 6.00
CA PHE A 25 -3.09 25.24 7.09
C PHE A 25 -2.54 24.39 8.22
N VAL A 26 -2.42 24.99 9.40
CA VAL A 26 -2.06 24.29 10.64
C VAL A 26 -3.30 24.16 11.51
N ARG A 27 -3.70 22.93 11.78
CA ARG A 27 -4.87 22.63 12.61
C ARG A 27 -4.49 21.72 13.76
N ILE A 28 -4.88 22.09 14.97
CA ILE A 28 -4.79 21.21 16.14
C ILE A 28 -5.96 20.24 16.10
N SER A 29 -5.66 18.95 16.16
CA SER A 29 -6.66 17.90 16.18
C SER A 29 -6.33 16.89 17.28
N ALA A 30 -7.34 16.35 17.94
CA ALA A 30 -7.16 15.30 18.95
C ALA A 30 -6.57 14.02 18.36
N GLU A 31 -6.89 13.73 17.08
CA GLU A 31 -6.40 12.58 16.34
C GLU A 31 -6.11 12.95 14.89
N ILE A 32 -4.96 12.50 14.37
CA ILE A 32 -4.63 12.64 12.94
C ILE A 32 -5.58 11.78 12.10
N THR A 33 -5.88 10.57 12.59
CA THR A 33 -6.84 9.63 11.99
C THR A 33 -7.82 9.21 13.04
N SER A 34 -9.11 9.52 12.84
CA SER A 34 -10.14 9.18 13.82
C SER A 34 -10.38 7.67 13.90
N THR A 35 -10.34 7.14 15.11
CA THR A 35 -10.73 5.75 15.43
C THR A 35 -12.19 5.64 15.87
N GLY A 36 -12.94 6.73 15.81
CA GLY A 36 -14.34 6.80 16.26
C GLY A 36 -14.47 6.90 17.78
N SER A 37 -15.61 6.47 18.30
CA SER A 37 -15.89 6.47 19.75
C SER A 37 -15.06 5.45 20.55
N MET A 38 -14.37 4.55 19.87
CA MET A 38 -13.41 3.64 20.49
C MET A 38 -12.09 4.40 20.66
N SER A 39 -12.05 5.25 21.68
CA SER A 39 -10.83 5.96 22.09
C SER A 39 -9.78 4.95 22.52
N VAL A 40 -9.02 4.46 21.56
CA VAL A 40 -7.77 3.79 21.87
C VAL A 40 -6.81 4.89 22.27
N THR A 41 -6.66 5.10 23.55
CA THR A 41 -5.55 5.87 24.07
C THR A 41 -4.31 5.03 23.79
N LEU A 42 -3.79 5.17 22.55
CA LEU A 42 -2.46 4.65 22.25
C LEU A 42 -1.52 5.41 23.20
N PRO A 43 -0.66 4.72 23.94
CA PRO A 43 0.33 5.39 24.74
C PRO A 43 1.10 6.36 23.83
N THR A 44 0.99 7.65 24.09
CA THR A 44 1.67 8.72 23.35
C THR A 44 3.18 8.73 23.58
N SER A 45 3.70 7.82 24.40
CA SER A 45 5.12 7.61 24.54
C SER A 45 5.67 6.93 23.28
N LEU A 46 6.60 7.57 22.66
CA LEU A 46 7.44 7.23 21.50
C LEU A 46 8.13 5.83 21.52
N GLY A 47 7.59 4.87 22.20
CA GLY A 47 8.05 3.49 22.35
C GLY A 47 6.97 2.47 21.96
N GLY A 48 6.31 2.74 20.86
CA GLY A 48 5.53 1.84 20.01
C GLY A 48 4.88 0.61 20.62
N THR A 49 3.59 0.71 20.94
CA THR A 49 2.70 -0.47 21.04
C THR A 49 2.23 -0.93 19.65
N GLY A 50 2.73 -0.31 18.58
CA GLY A 50 2.42 -0.65 17.21
C GLY A 50 3.02 -1.98 16.75
N GLY A 51 2.69 -2.38 15.54
CA GLY A 51 3.27 -3.55 14.89
C GLY A 51 4.73 -3.32 14.49
N VAL A 52 5.45 -4.41 14.23
CA VAL A 52 6.82 -4.34 13.71
C VAL A 52 6.80 -3.68 12.34
N HIS A 53 7.60 -2.64 12.16
CA HIS A 53 7.74 -1.95 10.89
C HIS A 53 8.62 -2.76 9.94
N LEU A 54 8.09 -3.07 8.77
CA LEU A 54 8.84 -3.66 7.68
C LEU A 54 9.08 -2.58 6.62
N ASN A 55 10.32 -2.46 6.15
CA ASN A 55 10.64 -1.61 5.03
C ASN A 55 10.10 -2.21 3.71
N PRO A 56 10.07 -1.47 2.58
CA PRO A 56 9.57 -1.99 1.32
C PRO A 56 10.24 -3.28 0.83
N THR A 57 11.53 -3.48 1.09
CA THR A 57 12.26 -4.68 0.68
C THR A 57 11.80 -5.90 1.49
N GLU A 58 11.79 -5.80 2.81
CA GLU A 58 11.29 -6.87 3.70
C GLU A 58 9.82 -7.20 3.41
N TRP A 59 9.04 -6.17 3.06
CA TRP A 59 7.65 -6.34 2.66
C TRP A 59 7.52 -7.08 1.34
N HIS A 60 8.36 -6.77 0.36
CA HIS A 60 8.40 -7.45 -0.94
C HIS A 60 8.71 -8.93 -0.79
N GLU A 61 9.75 -9.28 -0.03
CA GLU A 61 10.13 -10.66 0.28
C GLU A 61 8.97 -11.42 0.98
N MET A 62 8.26 -10.76 1.88
CA MET A 62 7.08 -11.34 2.52
C MET A 62 5.97 -11.62 1.50
N LEU A 63 5.70 -10.70 0.58
CA LEU A 63 4.67 -10.88 -0.47
C LEU A 63 5.05 -12.04 -1.41
N GLU A 64 6.30 -12.16 -1.82
CA GLU A 64 6.79 -13.30 -2.61
C GLU A 64 6.60 -14.63 -1.86
N THR A 65 6.82 -14.61 -0.53
CA THR A 65 6.57 -15.80 0.29
C THR A 65 5.08 -16.15 0.34
N ILE A 66 4.17 -15.18 0.41
CA ILE A 66 2.72 -15.43 0.38
C ILE A 66 2.32 -16.03 -0.96
N LYS A 67 2.82 -15.46 -2.05
CA LYS A 67 2.52 -15.91 -3.41
C LYS A 67 2.99 -17.35 -3.68
N SER A 68 4.22 -17.67 -3.25
CA SER A 68 4.76 -19.04 -3.41
C SER A 68 3.98 -20.10 -2.64
N ARG A 69 3.24 -19.70 -1.59
CA ARG A 69 2.39 -20.60 -0.78
C ARG A 69 1.06 -20.93 -1.42
N GLU A 70 0.54 -20.10 -2.32
CA GLU A 70 -0.65 -20.44 -3.11
C GLU A 70 -0.39 -21.70 -3.95
N SER A 71 0.89 -22.02 -4.21
CA SER A 71 1.34 -23.22 -4.92
C SER A 71 1.59 -24.44 -4.02
N GLY A 72 1.50 -24.34 -2.68
CA GLY A 72 1.68 -25.46 -1.75
C GLY A 72 2.11 -25.02 -0.35
N ALA A 73 1.17 -25.04 0.60
CA ALA A 73 1.47 -24.72 2.00
C ALA A 73 2.33 -25.81 2.65
N LYS A 74 3.46 -25.42 3.26
CA LYS A 74 4.28 -26.36 4.05
C LYS A 74 3.63 -26.57 5.43
N ALA A 75 3.51 -27.81 5.86
CA ALA A 75 3.01 -28.13 7.19
C ALA A 75 3.86 -27.49 8.29
N GLY A 76 3.20 -26.82 9.24
CA GLY A 76 3.88 -26.18 10.40
C GLY A 76 4.21 -24.69 10.25
N GLU A 77 3.99 -24.09 9.08
CA GLU A 77 4.17 -22.64 8.93
C GLU A 77 2.97 -21.84 9.46
N ARG A 78 3.28 -20.72 10.14
CA ARG A 78 2.26 -19.81 10.67
C ARG A 78 1.47 -19.16 9.52
N LYS A 79 0.16 -19.03 9.74
CA LYS A 79 -0.73 -18.36 8.81
C LYS A 79 -0.31 -16.90 8.63
N LYS A 80 -0.18 -16.43 7.40
CA LYS A 80 0.05 -15.02 7.08
C LYS A 80 -1.25 -14.40 6.60
N ILE A 81 -1.61 -13.26 7.17
CA ILE A 81 -2.83 -12.53 6.84
C ILE A 81 -2.45 -11.11 6.46
N LEU A 82 -2.72 -10.74 5.22
CA LEU A 82 -2.48 -9.40 4.69
C LEU A 82 -3.79 -8.61 4.69
N ILE A 83 -3.79 -7.43 5.30
CA ILE A 83 -4.99 -6.60 5.45
C ILE A 83 -4.71 -5.18 4.94
N ASP A 84 -5.56 -4.71 4.05
CA ASP A 84 -5.59 -3.32 3.62
C ASP A 84 -6.40 -2.48 4.60
N THR A 85 -5.77 -1.59 5.34
CA THR A 85 -6.45 -0.73 6.32
C THR A 85 -7.02 0.54 5.72
N ARG A 86 -6.94 0.70 4.39
CA ARG A 86 -7.51 1.83 3.66
C ARG A 86 -9.02 1.73 3.56
N ASN A 87 -9.62 2.84 3.18
CA ASN A 87 -11.04 2.84 2.84
C ASN A 87 -11.29 2.04 1.56
N HIS A 88 -12.46 1.44 1.44
CA HIS A 88 -12.82 0.59 0.31
C HIS A 88 -12.61 1.26 -1.06
N TYR A 89 -12.88 2.55 -1.19
CA TYR A 89 -12.67 3.27 -2.46
C TYR A 89 -11.19 3.32 -2.87
N GLU A 90 -10.26 3.40 -1.90
CA GLU A 90 -8.81 3.34 -2.16
C GLU A 90 -8.38 1.94 -2.57
N THR A 91 -8.88 0.93 -1.86
CA THR A 91 -8.61 -0.49 -2.13
C THR A 91 -9.15 -0.92 -3.49
N SER A 92 -10.26 -0.32 -3.94
CA SER A 92 -10.89 -0.59 -5.24
C SER A 92 -10.07 -0.08 -6.42
N ILE A 93 -9.20 0.91 -6.23
CA ILE A 93 -8.27 1.39 -7.27
C ILE A 93 -7.16 0.37 -7.49
N GLY A 94 -6.66 -0.23 -6.42
CA GLY A 94 -5.63 -1.25 -6.46
C GLY A 94 -5.18 -1.65 -5.06
N LYS A 95 -4.75 -2.89 -4.91
CA LYS A 95 -4.29 -3.47 -3.64
C LYS A 95 -3.25 -4.55 -3.87
N PHE A 96 -2.55 -4.95 -2.83
CA PHE A 96 -1.72 -6.15 -2.91
C PHE A 96 -2.58 -7.39 -3.12
N GLN A 97 -2.09 -8.31 -3.95
CA GLN A 97 -2.72 -9.61 -4.20
C GLN A 97 -2.95 -10.35 -2.88
N GLY A 98 -4.10 -10.99 -2.72
CA GLY A 98 -4.46 -11.70 -1.49
C GLY A 98 -4.79 -10.81 -0.29
N ALA A 99 -4.66 -9.48 -0.40
CA ALA A 99 -5.02 -8.59 0.69
C ALA A 99 -6.52 -8.59 0.97
N ILE A 100 -6.87 -8.76 2.24
CA ILE A 100 -8.24 -8.63 2.73
C ILE A 100 -8.63 -7.15 2.67
N ASP A 101 -9.74 -6.87 2.01
CA ASP A 101 -10.42 -5.59 2.03
C ASP A 101 -11.52 -5.62 3.10
N PRO A 102 -11.41 -4.86 4.20
CA PRO A 102 -12.42 -4.78 5.25
C PRO A 102 -13.74 -4.17 4.81
N LYS A 103 -13.83 -3.61 3.59
CA LYS A 103 -15.00 -2.92 3.04
C LYS A 103 -15.47 -1.72 3.87
N ILE A 104 -14.55 -1.07 4.57
CA ILE A 104 -14.84 0.10 5.39
C ILE A 104 -14.96 1.36 4.52
N ARG A 105 -15.89 2.23 4.87
CA ARG A 105 -16.07 3.54 4.21
C ARG A 105 -15.19 4.62 4.84
N CYS A 106 -14.85 4.45 6.11
CA CYS A 106 -13.96 5.33 6.86
C CYS A 106 -13.19 4.51 7.90
N PHE A 107 -11.99 4.99 8.25
CA PHE A 107 -11.08 4.27 9.14
C PHE A 107 -11.64 4.00 10.54
N SER A 108 -12.57 4.83 11.02
CA SER A 108 -13.24 4.62 12.31
C SER A 108 -14.05 3.31 12.41
N GLN A 109 -14.33 2.67 11.27
CA GLN A 109 -14.99 1.35 11.23
C GLN A 109 -13.99 0.19 11.38
N PHE A 110 -12.69 0.44 11.22
CA PHE A 110 -11.67 -0.61 11.24
C PHE A 110 -11.57 -1.34 12.60
N PRO A 111 -11.61 -0.67 13.76
CA PRO A 111 -11.64 -1.34 15.05
C PRO A 111 -12.81 -2.33 15.19
N ILE A 112 -14.00 -1.94 14.75
CA ILE A 112 -15.19 -2.80 14.77
C ILE A 112 -14.98 -4.04 13.90
N TRP A 113 -14.41 -3.84 12.71
CA TRP A 113 -14.08 -4.95 11.82
C TRP A 113 -13.08 -5.92 12.46
N LEU A 114 -12.07 -5.42 13.19
CA LEU A 114 -11.10 -6.26 13.90
C LEU A 114 -11.79 -7.10 14.97
N GLU A 115 -12.70 -6.52 15.78
CA GLU A 115 -13.43 -7.25 16.81
C GLU A 115 -14.26 -8.39 16.22
N VAL A 116 -14.99 -8.13 15.14
CA VAL A 116 -15.80 -9.15 14.45
C VAL A 116 -14.95 -10.28 13.87
N ASN A 117 -13.73 -9.97 13.42
CA ASN A 117 -12.86 -10.94 12.77
C ASN A 117 -11.76 -11.51 13.69
N LYS A 118 -11.77 -11.18 14.97
CA LYS A 118 -10.73 -11.53 15.95
C LYS A 118 -10.30 -13.00 15.87
N LYS A 119 -11.22 -13.94 15.83
CA LYS A 119 -10.94 -15.38 15.74
C LYS A 119 -10.15 -15.78 14.50
N LYS A 120 -10.32 -15.08 13.40
CA LYS A 120 -9.57 -15.36 12.15
C LYS A 120 -8.11 -14.98 12.25
N LEU A 121 -7.77 -14.09 13.20
CA LEU A 121 -6.43 -13.54 13.38
C LEU A 121 -5.60 -14.34 14.40
N GLU A 122 -6.21 -15.26 15.13
CA GLU A 122 -5.53 -16.12 16.11
C GLU A 122 -4.43 -16.95 15.44
N ASN A 123 -3.29 -17.06 16.14
CA ASN A 123 -2.12 -17.83 15.72
C ASN A 123 -1.57 -17.46 14.33
N ALA A 124 -1.74 -16.20 13.93
CA ALA A 124 -1.34 -15.68 12.63
C ALA A 124 -0.30 -14.58 12.72
N ASP A 125 0.49 -14.43 11.66
CA ASP A 125 1.29 -13.24 11.41
C ASP A 125 0.44 -12.28 10.54
N VAL A 126 0.03 -11.16 11.12
CA VAL A 126 -0.86 -10.17 10.49
C VAL A 126 -0.04 -9.01 9.95
N TYR A 127 -0.21 -8.73 8.67
CA TYR A 127 0.50 -7.69 7.93
C TYR A 127 -0.49 -6.59 7.53
N LEU A 128 -0.26 -5.38 8.03
CA LEU A 128 -1.12 -4.22 7.81
C LEU A 128 -0.44 -3.21 6.92
N TYR A 129 -1.18 -2.64 5.98
CA TYR A 129 -0.71 -1.50 5.20
C TYR A 129 -1.83 -0.49 4.96
N CYS A 130 -1.44 0.76 4.74
CA CYS A 130 -2.31 1.82 4.27
C CYS A 130 -1.60 2.64 3.21
N THR A 131 -2.09 3.83 2.88
CA THR A 131 -1.48 4.69 1.86
C THR A 131 -0.09 5.16 2.28
N GLY A 132 0.04 5.72 3.48
CA GLY A 132 1.27 6.35 3.95
C GLY A 132 1.82 5.88 5.29
N GLY A 133 1.28 4.80 5.88
CA GLY A 133 1.72 4.26 7.17
C GLY A 133 0.96 4.80 8.39
N ILE A 134 0.34 5.97 8.31
CA ILE A 134 -0.26 6.66 9.48
C ILE A 134 -1.41 5.88 10.12
N ARG A 135 -2.34 5.33 9.31
CA ARG A 135 -3.46 4.51 9.81
C ARG A 135 -2.97 3.21 10.44
N CYS A 136 -1.87 2.65 9.91
CA CYS A 136 -1.29 1.41 10.42
C CYS A 136 -0.77 1.52 11.84
N GLU A 137 -0.24 2.68 12.25
CA GLU A 137 0.18 2.90 13.65
C GLU A 137 -0.96 2.67 14.62
N LYS A 138 -2.14 3.21 14.31
CA LYS A 138 -3.33 3.02 15.14
C LYS A 138 -3.94 1.63 15.00
N ALA A 139 -4.01 1.10 13.78
CA ALA A 139 -4.55 -0.22 13.49
C ALA A 139 -3.77 -1.31 14.21
N SER A 140 -2.43 -1.28 14.12
CA SER A 140 -1.56 -2.27 14.75
C SER A 140 -1.54 -2.14 16.26
N GLY A 141 -1.52 -0.91 16.78
CA GLY A 141 -1.63 -0.66 18.22
C GLY A 141 -2.94 -1.16 18.80
N TYR A 142 -4.07 -0.95 18.09
CA TYR A 142 -5.36 -1.48 18.51
C TYR A 142 -5.36 -3.01 18.50
N LEU A 143 -4.90 -3.65 17.42
CA LEU A 143 -4.83 -5.11 17.32
C LEU A 143 -3.95 -5.71 18.44
N ASN A 144 -2.81 -5.09 18.75
CA ASN A 144 -1.97 -5.52 19.87
C ASN A 144 -2.68 -5.38 21.21
N SER A 145 -3.48 -4.32 21.42
CA SER A 145 -4.24 -4.12 22.65
C SER A 145 -5.34 -5.17 22.86
N MET A 146 -5.86 -5.74 21.76
CA MET A 146 -6.85 -6.82 21.81
C MET A 146 -6.29 -8.14 22.34
N LYS A 147 -4.95 -8.28 22.44
CA LYS A 147 -4.25 -9.48 22.91
C LYS A 147 -4.77 -10.76 22.26
N VAL A 148 -4.90 -10.74 20.94
CA VAL A 148 -5.34 -11.91 20.16
C VAL A 148 -4.28 -13.01 20.30
N GLU A 149 -4.72 -14.21 20.67
CA GLU A 149 -3.83 -15.32 20.99
C GLU A 149 -2.88 -15.66 19.83
N GLY A 150 -1.59 -15.74 20.14
CA GLY A 150 -0.55 -16.15 19.19
C GLY A 150 -0.38 -15.23 17.97
N THR A 151 -0.98 -14.04 17.96
CA THR A 151 -0.89 -13.10 16.83
C THR A 151 0.37 -12.26 16.91
N LYS A 152 1.07 -12.11 15.76
CA LYS A 152 2.14 -11.13 15.58
C LYS A 152 1.69 -10.10 14.56
N VAL A 153 1.98 -8.84 14.84
CA VAL A 153 1.50 -7.72 14.00
C VAL A 153 2.68 -7.02 13.35
N HIS A 154 2.60 -6.87 12.05
CA HIS A 154 3.57 -6.18 11.20
C HIS A 154 2.88 -5.07 10.42
N GLN A 155 3.63 -4.02 10.07
CA GLN A 155 3.12 -2.93 9.27
C GLN A 155 4.13 -2.43 8.25
N LEU A 156 3.64 -2.00 7.09
CA LEU A 156 4.48 -1.46 6.02
C LEU A 156 4.92 -0.03 6.34
N SER A 157 6.21 0.16 6.49
CA SER A 157 6.80 1.47 6.70
C SER A 157 6.59 2.38 5.48
N GLY A 158 5.99 3.55 5.71
CA GLY A 158 5.67 4.49 4.64
C GLY A 158 4.47 4.09 3.77
N GLY A 159 3.83 2.94 4.04
CA GLY A 159 2.65 2.46 3.34
C GLY A 159 2.88 2.06 1.89
N ILE A 160 1.78 1.77 1.17
CA ILE A 160 1.83 1.34 -0.23
C ILE A 160 2.49 2.39 -1.14
N HIS A 161 2.38 3.68 -0.79
CA HIS A 161 3.02 4.74 -1.55
C HIS A 161 4.55 4.61 -1.56
N HIS A 162 5.18 4.33 -0.41
CA HIS A 162 6.62 4.10 -0.34
C HIS A 162 7.05 2.81 -1.05
N TYR A 163 6.23 1.76 -0.93
CA TYR A 163 6.46 0.51 -1.65
C TYR A 163 6.43 0.71 -3.17
N LEU A 164 5.43 1.42 -3.70
CA LEU A 164 5.30 1.69 -5.13
C LEU A 164 6.42 2.59 -5.67
N ALA A 165 6.96 3.50 -4.88
CA ALA A 165 8.10 4.31 -5.27
C ALA A 165 9.35 3.47 -5.55
N GLN A 166 9.47 2.31 -4.90
CA GLN A 166 10.61 1.40 -5.04
C GLN A 166 10.36 0.24 -6.00
N TYR A 167 9.13 -0.29 -6.05
CA TYR A 167 8.79 -1.56 -6.71
C TYR A 167 7.65 -1.45 -7.73
N SER A 168 7.35 -0.27 -8.29
CA SER A 168 6.17 -0.09 -9.13
C SER A 168 6.09 -1.03 -10.33
N ASP A 169 7.19 -1.19 -11.05
CA ASP A 169 7.21 -1.99 -12.27
C ASP A 169 7.35 -3.48 -11.97
N GLU A 170 8.23 -3.86 -11.04
CA GLU A 170 8.39 -5.25 -10.60
C GLU A 170 7.09 -5.81 -10.02
N ALA A 171 6.39 -5.05 -9.19
CA ALA A 171 5.14 -5.47 -8.55
C ALA A 171 4.01 -5.70 -9.55
N LYS A 172 3.94 -4.92 -10.63
CA LYS A 172 2.96 -5.12 -11.71
C LYS A 172 3.27 -6.40 -12.48
N HIS A 173 4.51 -6.60 -12.92
CA HIS A 173 4.93 -7.77 -13.69
C HIS A 173 4.87 -9.06 -12.88
N ALA A 174 5.19 -9.00 -11.60
CA ALA A 174 5.12 -10.14 -10.70
C ALA A 174 3.68 -10.50 -10.28
N GLY A 175 2.65 -9.73 -10.67
CA GLY A 175 1.27 -9.95 -10.23
C GLY A 175 1.07 -9.81 -8.72
N ILE A 176 1.91 -9.01 -8.07
CA ILE A 176 1.83 -8.70 -6.64
C ILE A 176 0.74 -7.65 -6.35
N LEU A 177 0.43 -6.83 -7.35
CA LEU A 177 -0.61 -5.82 -7.28
C LEU A 177 -1.80 -6.22 -8.15
N THR A 178 -2.99 -6.16 -7.58
CA THR A 178 -4.24 -6.15 -8.34
C THR A 178 -4.68 -4.70 -8.52
N VAL A 179 -4.77 -4.27 -9.78
CA VAL A 179 -5.35 -2.98 -10.13
C VAL A 179 -6.86 -3.17 -10.25
N GLY A 180 -7.65 -2.32 -9.59
CA GLY A 180 -9.10 -2.39 -9.65
C GLY A 180 -9.59 -2.02 -11.05
N VAL A 181 -10.49 -2.84 -11.58
CA VAL A 181 -11.18 -2.59 -12.85
C VAL A 181 -12.36 -1.66 -12.55
N GLY A 182 -12.08 -0.38 -12.32
CA GLY A 182 -13.14 0.63 -12.24
C GLY A 182 -13.58 1.07 -13.63
N PRO A 183 -14.89 1.36 -13.85
CA PRO A 183 -15.35 1.90 -15.13
C PRO A 183 -14.63 3.23 -15.43
N GLY A 184 -13.68 3.21 -16.35
CA GLY A 184 -12.86 4.35 -16.76
C GLY A 184 -11.34 4.17 -16.59
N PHE A 185 -10.89 3.18 -15.81
CA PHE A 185 -9.46 2.93 -15.63
C PHE A 185 -8.86 2.12 -16.79
N GLU A 186 -9.61 1.15 -17.34
CA GLU A 186 -9.17 0.35 -18.50
C GLU A 186 -8.90 1.21 -19.74
N LYS A 187 -9.70 2.28 -19.96
CA LYS A 187 -9.53 3.13 -21.13
C LYS A 187 -8.27 3.99 -21.11
N LYS A 188 -7.75 4.35 -19.92
CA LYS A 188 -6.55 5.20 -19.83
C LYS A 188 -5.25 4.40 -19.88
N THR A 189 -5.24 3.21 -19.30
CA THR A 189 -4.04 2.35 -19.32
C THR A 189 -3.82 1.76 -20.70
N ASN A 190 -4.85 1.26 -21.35
CA ASN A 190 -4.73 0.71 -22.71
C ASN A 190 -4.31 1.79 -23.71
N LYS A 191 -4.87 2.99 -23.61
CA LYS A 191 -4.49 4.08 -24.50
C LYS A 191 -3.03 4.53 -24.33
N ALA A 192 -2.56 4.64 -23.11
CA ALA A 192 -1.16 5.00 -22.85
C ALA A 192 -0.17 3.89 -23.21
N GLU A 193 -0.57 2.62 -23.12
CA GLU A 193 0.23 1.49 -23.60
C GLU A 193 0.24 1.39 -25.12
N GLU A 194 -0.88 1.61 -25.77
CA GLU A 194 -1.00 1.67 -27.25
C GLU A 194 -0.20 2.83 -27.82
N GLU A 195 -0.24 4.01 -27.21
CA GLU A 195 0.56 5.17 -27.63
C GLU A 195 2.07 4.89 -27.50
N ARG A 196 2.52 4.30 -26.38
CA ARG A 196 3.94 3.91 -26.20
C ARG A 196 4.38 2.79 -27.14
N GLU A 197 3.50 1.87 -27.48
CA GLU A 197 3.81 0.80 -28.44
C GLU A 197 3.86 1.34 -29.86
N GLN A 198 3.05 2.33 -30.19
CA GLN A 198 3.13 3.03 -31.47
C GLN A 198 4.40 3.88 -31.61
N GLU A 199 4.79 4.59 -30.54
CA GLU A 199 6.06 5.33 -30.51
C GLU A 199 7.26 4.41 -30.70
N ARG A 200 7.32 3.28 -29.99
CA ARG A 200 8.39 2.28 -30.15
C ARG A 200 8.49 1.71 -31.58
N LYS A 201 7.35 1.48 -32.22
CA LYS A 201 7.32 0.99 -33.60
C LYS A 201 7.80 2.08 -34.58
N GLN A 202 7.45 3.33 -34.37
CA GLN A 202 7.92 4.44 -35.18
C GLN A 202 9.44 4.66 -35.05
N ASP A 203 9.99 4.54 -33.85
CA ASP A 203 11.42 4.63 -33.59
C ASP A 203 12.20 3.49 -34.29
N GLN A 204 11.67 2.24 -34.24
CA GLN A 204 12.27 1.10 -34.93
C GLN A 204 12.26 1.25 -36.46
N ASP A 205 11.16 1.72 -37.03
CA ASP A 205 11.07 1.97 -38.48
C ASP A 205 12.00 3.08 -38.94
N GLN A 206 12.26 4.11 -38.09
CA GLN A 206 13.23 5.16 -38.39
C GLN A 206 14.69 4.67 -38.30
N GLU A 207 15.00 3.79 -37.35
CA GLU A 207 16.34 3.17 -37.27
C GLU A 207 16.63 2.23 -38.45
N GLU A 208 15.64 1.46 -38.91
CA GLU A 208 15.78 0.61 -40.08
C GLU A 208 15.99 1.43 -41.36
N THR A 209 15.24 2.51 -41.56
CA THR A 209 15.40 3.40 -42.73
C THR A 209 16.75 4.12 -42.73
N MET A 210 17.26 4.58 -41.59
CA MET A 210 18.59 5.20 -41.50
C MET A 210 19.73 4.18 -41.63
N GLY A 211 19.48 2.90 -41.31
CA GLY A 211 20.46 1.84 -41.48
C GLY A 211 20.69 1.40 -42.93
N VAL A 212 19.74 1.65 -43.83
CA VAL A 212 19.80 1.29 -45.24
C VAL A 212 20.57 2.34 -46.08
N GLU A 213 20.43 3.64 -45.73
CA GLU A 213 21.11 4.73 -46.43
C GLU A 213 22.63 4.81 -46.18
N LYS A 214 23.20 4.05 -45.26
CA LYS A 214 24.64 3.99 -44.99
C LYS A 214 25.37 2.83 -45.70
N LYS A 215 24.71 2.08 -46.58
CA LYS A 215 25.29 0.93 -47.30
C LYS A 215 25.33 1.10 -48.81
N GLU A 216 25.04 2.28 -49.33
CA GLU A 216 25.35 2.69 -50.71
C GLU A 216 26.52 3.75 -50.66
#